data_3cc33b166f0ed1dc22b040008c29fb7e
#
_entry.id   3cc33b166f0ed1dc22b040008c29fb7e
#
_cell.length_a   1.000
_cell.length_b   1.000
_cell.length_c   1.000
_cell.angle_alpha   90.00
_cell.angle_beta   90.00
_cell.angle_gamma   90.00
#
_symmetry.space_group_name_H-M   'P 1'
#
loop_
_entity.id
_entity.type
_entity.pdbx_description
1 polymer ?
#
loop_
_entity_poly.entity_id
_entity_poly.type
_entity_poly.pdbx_seq_one_letter_code
_entity_poly.pdbx_strand_id
1 'polypeptide(L)'
;YLGTFEFDKGNNDYGMVVLSNESSEHGVVCADAVRFGGGMGNISRGGKISGLPRYLEGARYSSQWAGMPYDVYAGRKGENDYTDDINTRSNTINYLSGGSVYNPGQAGLGVPLEMTMALHSDAGCSKDNEIIGSLGIYTTDFNNGKLNSGMDRYASRDLADILLTQI
;
A
#
# COMPACT_ATOMS: atom_id res chain seq x y z
N TYR A 1 12.83 4.00 11.70
CA TYR A 1 11.72 3.55 12.52
C TYR A 1 12.20 3.28 13.95
N LEU A 2 11.64 4.00 14.92
CA LEU A 2 12.07 3.92 16.32
C LEU A 2 11.30 2.87 17.14
N GLY A 3 10.08 2.57 16.75
CA GLY A 3 9.24 1.59 17.42
C GLY A 3 7.75 1.91 17.35
N THR A 4 6.97 0.98 17.87
CA THR A 4 5.54 1.12 18.12
C THR A 4 5.31 1.08 19.62
N PHE A 5 4.55 2.03 20.13
CA PHE A 5 4.29 2.21 21.53
C PHE A 5 2.79 2.19 21.78
N GLU A 6 2.36 1.61 22.90
CA GLU A 6 0.96 1.57 23.30
C GLU A 6 0.60 2.83 24.09
N PHE A 7 -0.58 3.36 23.77
CA PHE A 7 -1.20 4.46 24.51
C PHE A 7 -2.57 4.01 25.00
N ASP A 8 -2.92 4.42 26.18
CA ASP A 8 -4.23 4.15 26.75
C ASP A 8 -5.34 4.78 25.91
N LYS A 9 -6.47 4.09 25.83
CA LYS A 9 -7.65 4.58 25.14
C LYS A 9 -8.26 5.77 25.86
N GLY A 10 -8.59 6.82 25.12
CA GLY A 10 -9.26 8.02 25.63
C GLY A 10 -8.33 9.22 25.68
N ASN A 11 -8.83 10.31 26.27
CA ASN A 11 -8.01 11.49 26.52
C ASN A 11 -7.21 11.26 27.80
N ASN A 12 -5.90 11.31 27.70
CA ASN A 12 -5.03 11.34 28.85
C ASN A 12 -3.96 12.40 28.63
N ASP A 13 -3.59 13.12 29.67
CA ASP A 13 -2.61 14.20 29.63
C ASP A 13 -1.17 13.68 29.62
N TYR A 14 -1.01 12.36 29.73
CA TYR A 14 0.32 11.70 29.81
C TYR A 14 0.76 11.06 28.50
N GLY A 15 -0.18 10.82 27.58
CA GLY A 15 0.10 10.20 26.29
C GLY A 15 0.68 11.21 25.30
N MET A 16 1.96 11.54 25.45
CA MET A 16 2.64 12.48 24.58
C MET A 16 3.94 11.91 24.00
N VAL A 17 4.31 12.42 22.84
CA VAL A 17 5.64 12.21 22.26
C VAL A 17 6.41 13.51 22.35
N VAL A 18 7.57 13.47 22.99
CA VAL A 18 8.45 14.62 23.11
C VAL A 18 9.69 14.41 22.25
N LEU A 19 9.96 15.34 21.35
CA LEU A 19 11.16 15.38 20.55
C LEU A 19 12.08 16.46 21.14
N SER A 20 13.24 16.04 21.68
CA SER A 20 14.23 16.96 22.22
C SER A 20 15.28 17.29 21.16
N ASN A 21 15.70 18.53 21.10
CA ASN A 21 16.85 18.95 20.32
C ASN A 21 18.16 18.94 21.14
N GLU A 22 18.12 18.44 22.36
CA GLU A 22 19.32 18.24 23.16
C GLU A 22 20.18 17.13 22.53
N SER A 23 21.42 17.48 22.27
CA SER A 23 22.41 16.57 21.70
C SER A 23 23.76 16.81 22.37
N SER A 24 24.50 15.75 22.58
CA SER A 24 25.88 15.84 23.06
C SER A 24 26.86 16.27 21.96
N GLU A 25 26.42 16.31 20.72
CA GLU A 25 27.21 16.64 19.56
C GLU A 25 26.60 17.84 18.82
N HIS A 26 27.46 18.58 18.09
CA HIS A 26 26.99 19.65 17.21
C HIS A 26 26.32 19.03 16.00
N GLY A 27 25.05 19.32 15.80
CA GLY A 27 24.29 18.81 14.66
C GLY A 27 22.87 19.36 14.62
N VAL A 28 22.12 18.91 13.66
CA VAL A 28 20.69 19.20 13.50
C VAL A 28 19.90 17.97 13.87
N VAL A 29 18.97 18.09 14.80
CA VAL A 29 18.01 17.04 15.11
C VAL A 29 16.88 17.14 14.10
N CYS A 30 16.71 16.11 13.30
CA CYS A 30 15.62 16.01 12.34
C CYS A 30 14.54 15.10 12.88
N ALA A 31 13.29 15.57 12.84
CA ALA A 31 12.13 14.76 13.13
C ALA A 31 11.23 14.75 11.89
N ASP A 32 10.88 13.55 11.42
CA ASP A 32 10.02 13.40 10.25
C ASP A 32 8.56 13.35 10.70
N ALA A 33 8.14 12.28 11.34
CA ALA A 33 6.74 12.10 11.70
C ALA A 33 6.54 11.29 12.97
N VAL A 34 5.47 11.65 13.69
CA VAL A 34 4.87 10.83 14.73
C VAL A 34 3.44 10.51 14.30
N ARG A 35 3.06 9.24 14.38
CA ARG A 35 1.72 8.80 14.02
C ARG A 35 1.03 8.18 15.22
N PHE A 36 -0.18 8.65 15.52
CA PHE A 36 -1.07 8.05 16.48
C PHE A 36 -2.13 7.21 15.80
N GLY A 37 -2.49 6.08 16.40
CA GLY A 37 -3.45 5.12 15.88
C GLY A 37 -2.81 4.00 15.08
N GLY A 38 -3.66 3.14 14.51
CA GLY A 38 -3.18 2.00 13.74
C GLY A 38 -2.95 0.72 14.51
N GLY A 39 -2.79 0.71 15.82
CA GLY A 39 -2.70 -0.46 16.70
C GLY A 39 -1.93 -1.68 16.18
N MET A 40 -1.80 -2.68 17.00
CA MET A 40 -1.24 -3.99 16.61
C MET A 40 -2.35 -4.88 16.05
N GLY A 41 -2.07 -5.64 14.99
CA GLY A 41 -2.82 -6.71 14.34
C GLY A 41 -4.13 -7.20 14.94
N ASN A 42 -5.07 -6.28 15.18
CA ASN A 42 -6.36 -6.55 15.83
C ASN A 42 -7.55 -6.57 14.85
N ILE A 43 -7.29 -6.45 13.56
CA ILE A 43 -8.32 -6.60 12.53
C ILE A 43 -8.53 -8.09 12.27
N SER A 44 -9.75 -8.56 12.50
CA SER A 44 -10.12 -9.94 12.20
C SER A 44 -10.45 -10.10 10.73
N ARG A 45 -9.77 -11.04 10.08
CA ARG A 45 -10.05 -11.48 8.71
C ARG A 45 -10.21 -13.00 8.71
N GLY A 46 -11.33 -13.48 8.22
CA GLY A 46 -11.64 -14.91 8.27
C GLY A 46 -11.63 -15.50 9.69
N GLY A 47 -12.03 -14.71 10.70
CA GLY A 47 -12.06 -15.13 12.09
C GLY A 47 -10.70 -15.16 12.81
N LYS A 48 -9.63 -14.72 12.15
CA LYS A 48 -8.28 -14.70 12.72
C LYS A 48 -7.72 -13.28 12.73
N ILE A 49 -6.84 -13.02 13.68
CA ILE A 49 -6.01 -11.81 13.74
C ILE A 49 -4.56 -12.18 13.48
N SER A 50 -3.81 -11.29 12.85
CA SER A 50 -2.42 -11.56 12.45
C SER A 50 -1.43 -11.48 13.61
N GLY A 51 -1.71 -10.68 14.62
CA GLY A 51 -0.74 -10.31 15.67
C GLY A 51 0.41 -9.42 15.18
N LEU A 52 0.38 -9.00 13.90
CA LEU A 52 1.39 -8.13 13.31
C LEU A 52 1.04 -6.65 13.55
N PRO A 53 2.03 -5.75 13.49
CA PRO A 53 1.76 -4.32 13.38
C PRO A 53 0.83 -4.04 12.20
N ARG A 54 -0.10 -3.10 12.34
CA ARG A 54 -1.10 -2.83 11.31
C ARG A 54 -0.54 -2.52 9.93
N TYR A 55 0.55 -1.81 9.85
CA TYR A 55 1.18 -1.48 8.58
C TYR A 55 1.70 -2.69 7.80
N LEU A 56 1.80 -3.86 8.42
CA LEU A 56 2.14 -5.13 7.78
C LEU A 56 0.93 -5.99 7.43
N GLU A 57 -0.29 -5.59 7.81
CA GLU A 57 -1.48 -6.40 7.61
C GLU A 57 -2.11 -6.31 6.22
N GLY A 58 -1.73 -5.32 5.43
CA GLY A 58 -2.28 -5.16 4.08
C GLY A 58 -2.00 -3.78 3.49
N ALA A 59 -2.37 -3.59 2.24
CA ALA A 59 -2.13 -2.37 1.49
C ALA A 59 -2.76 -1.14 2.13
N ARG A 60 -3.98 -1.27 2.65
CA ARG A 60 -4.70 -0.20 3.33
C ARG A 60 -3.90 0.39 4.47
N TYR A 61 -3.41 -0.47 5.35
CA TYR A 61 -2.69 -0.03 6.55
C TYR A 61 -1.27 0.42 6.24
N SER A 62 -0.61 -0.21 5.25
CA SER A 62 0.68 0.27 4.74
C SER A 62 0.57 1.67 4.14
N SER A 63 -0.44 1.92 3.32
CA SER A 63 -0.69 3.25 2.74
C SER A 63 -1.06 4.28 3.81
N GLN A 64 -1.88 3.92 4.79
CA GLN A 64 -2.15 4.75 5.94
C GLN A 64 -0.87 5.11 6.69
N TRP A 65 -0.03 4.12 6.96
CA TRP A 65 1.24 4.31 7.65
C TRP A 65 2.21 5.16 6.83
N ALA A 66 2.23 5.01 5.52
CA ALA A 66 3.02 5.82 4.60
C ALA A 66 2.53 7.28 4.44
N GLY A 67 1.43 7.68 5.10
CA GLY A 67 0.92 9.04 5.08
C GLY A 67 0.05 9.38 3.86
N MET A 68 -0.45 8.40 3.14
CA MET A 68 -1.38 8.63 2.04
C MET A 68 -2.67 9.31 2.52
N PRO A 69 -3.34 10.12 1.70
CA PRO A 69 -4.63 10.71 2.04
C PRO A 69 -5.69 9.67 2.42
N TYR A 70 -6.64 10.06 3.25
CA TYR A 70 -7.68 9.17 3.75
C TYR A 70 -8.48 8.48 2.65
N ASP A 71 -8.86 9.18 1.61
CA ASP A 71 -9.63 8.67 0.47
C ASP A 71 -8.84 7.66 -0.37
N VAL A 72 -7.51 7.66 -0.31
CA VAL A 72 -6.67 6.66 -0.97
C VAL A 72 -6.79 5.30 -0.29
N TYR A 73 -6.76 5.25 1.03
CA TYR A 73 -6.77 3.98 1.78
C TYR A 73 -8.12 3.65 2.45
N ALA A 74 -9.11 4.51 2.33
CA ALA A 74 -10.44 4.34 2.90
C ALA A 74 -11.53 4.82 1.93
N GLY A 75 -11.49 4.38 0.68
CA GLY A 75 -12.44 4.78 -0.35
C GLY A 75 -13.90 4.42 -0.02
N ARG A 76 -14.12 3.45 0.85
CA ARG A 76 -15.42 3.11 1.46
C ARG A 76 -15.57 3.64 2.87
N LYS A 77 -14.82 4.69 3.22
CA LYS A 77 -14.86 5.36 4.54
C LYS A 77 -14.58 4.45 5.73
N GLY A 78 -13.91 3.32 5.50
CA GLY A 78 -13.65 2.33 6.55
C GLY A 78 -14.82 1.40 6.87
N GLU A 79 -15.93 1.52 6.18
CA GLU A 79 -17.11 0.67 6.39
C GLU A 79 -16.88 -0.78 5.91
N ASN A 80 -15.98 -0.97 4.96
CA ASN A 80 -15.62 -2.29 4.44
C ASN A 80 -14.10 -2.39 4.31
N ASP A 81 -13.47 -2.95 5.34
CA ASP A 81 -12.02 -3.10 5.43
C ASP A 81 -11.43 -3.88 4.25
N TYR A 82 -12.07 -4.97 3.85
CA TYR A 82 -11.60 -5.81 2.75
C TYR A 82 -11.62 -5.08 1.40
N THR A 83 -12.71 -4.39 1.11
CA THR A 83 -12.85 -3.62 -0.14
C THR A 83 -11.90 -2.43 -0.15
N ASP A 84 -11.75 -1.73 0.98
CA ASP A 84 -10.78 -0.64 1.10
C ASP A 84 -9.35 -1.15 0.86
N ASP A 85 -8.99 -2.30 1.42
CA ASP A 85 -7.67 -2.90 1.23
C ASP A 85 -7.37 -3.26 -0.24
N ILE A 86 -8.32 -3.90 -0.92
CA ILE A 86 -8.17 -4.26 -2.34
C ILE A 86 -7.96 -3.01 -3.20
N ASN A 87 -8.77 -1.98 -2.99
CA ASN A 87 -8.74 -0.78 -3.82
C ASN A 87 -7.56 0.13 -3.50
N THR A 88 -7.03 0.09 -2.29
CA THR A 88 -5.90 0.93 -1.89
C THR A 88 -4.70 0.79 -2.82
N ARG A 89 -4.42 -0.38 -3.33
CA ARG A 89 -3.28 -0.62 -4.22
C ARG A 89 -3.35 0.24 -5.47
N SER A 90 -4.46 0.18 -6.18
CA SER A 90 -4.67 1.00 -7.39
C SER A 90 -4.84 2.49 -7.05
N ASN A 91 -5.52 2.82 -5.97
CA ASN A 91 -5.69 4.19 -5.52
C ASN A 91 -4.35 4.85 -5.17
N THR A 92 -3.46 4.11 -4.51
CA THR A 92 -2.10 4.59 -4.19
C THR A 92 -1.31 4.92 -5.46
N ILE A 93 -1.36 4.04 -6.46
CA ILE A 93 -0.69 4.27 -7.74
C ILE A 93 -1.29 5.49 -8.46
N ASN A 94 -2.61 5.61 -8.50
CA ASN A 94 -3.29 6.77 -9.08
C ASN A 94 -2.90 8.08 -8.37
N TYR A 95 -2.81 8.06 -7.06
CA TYR A 95 -2.40 9.23 -6.28
C TYR A 95 -0.92 9.57 -6.51
N LEU A 96 -0.03 8.59 -6.51
CA LEU A 96 1.39 8.82 -6.77
C LEU A 96 1.60 9.40 -8.17
N SER A 97 0.96 8.85 -9.19
CA SER A 97 1.11 9.31 -10.59
C SER A 97 0.39 10.63 -10.89
N GLY A 98 -0.61 11.02 -10.09
CA GLY A 98 -1.45 12.17 -10.38
C GLY A 98 -2.51 11.86 -11.43
N GLY A 99 -3.11 10.68 -11.32
CA GLY A 99 -4.16 10.19 -12.21
C GLY A 99 -3.70 9.06 -13.12
N SER A 100 -4.67 8.52 -13.82
CA SER A 100 -4.48 7.47 -14.80
C SER A 100 -5.53 7.61 -15.92
N VAL A 101 -5.45 6.78 -16.95
CA VAL A 101 -6.47 6.78 -18.01
C VAL A 101 -7.87 6.43 -17.45
N TYR A 102 -7.95 5.61 -16.41
CA TYR A 102 -9.23 5.31 -15.74
C TYR A 102 -9.68 6.39 -14.76
N ASN A 103 -8.75 7.17 -14.25
CA ASN A 103 -9.04 8.22 -13.28
C ASN A 103 -8.22 9.48 -13.60
N PRO A 104 -8.50 10.13 -14.74
CA PRO A 104 -7.68 11.22 -15.24
C PRO A 104 -7.79 12.50 -14.38
N GLY A 105 -8.87 12.64 -13.61
CA GLY A 105 -9.09 13.77 -12.71
C GLY A 105 -8.49 13.63 -11.32
N GLN A 106 -7.81 12.52 -11.03
CA GLN A 106 -7.20 12.30 -9.73
C GLN A 106 -6.06 13.29 -9.49
N ALA A 107 -6.20 14.15 -8.49
CA ALA A 107 -5.07 14.94 -8.02
C ALA A 107 -4.05 14.04 -7.32
N GLY A 108 -2.76 14.34 -7.47
CA GLY A 108 -1.71 13.53 -6.85
C GLY A 108 -0.34 14.17 -6.95
N LEU A 109 0.68 13.37 -6.75
CA LEU A 109 2.06 13.83 -6.59
C LEU A 109 2.83 13.97 -7.91
N GLY A 110 2.31 13.46 -9.02
CA GLY A 110 2.97 13.53 -10.33
C GLY A 110 4.25 12.70 -10.44
N VAL A 111 4.36 11.64 -9.65
CA VAL A 111 5.51 10.72 -9.72
C VAL A 111 5.45 9.98 -11.06
N PRO A 112 6.52 9.99 -11.86
CA PRO A 112 6.55 9.34 -13.18
C PRO A 112 6.64 7.82 -13.04
N LEU A 113 5.48 7.16 -12.90
CA LEU A 113 5.39 5.70 -12.82
C LEU A 113 5.09 5.11 -14.18
N GLU A 114 5.97 4.27 -14.70
CA GLU A 114 5.78 3.58 -16.00
C GLU A 114 5.12 2.23 -15.84
N MET A 115 5.54 1.45 -14.85
CA MET A 115 5.02 0.10 -14.59
C MET A 115 4.82 -0.11 -13.10
N THR A 116 3.85 -0.94 -12.78
CA THR A 116 3.57 -1.36 -11.41
C THR A 116 3.35 -2.86 -11.37
N MET A 117 3.66 -3.45 -10.23
CA MET A 117 3.43 -4.86 -9.99
C MET A 117 2.64 -5.04 -8.70
N ALA A 118 1.64 -5.91 -8.73
CA ALA A 118 0.95 -6.37 -7.55
C ALA A 118 1.19 -7.87 -7.37
N LEU A 119 1.70 -8.24 -6.20
CA LEU A 119 1.89 -9.64 -5.84
C LEU A 119 0.68 -10.13 -5.05
N HIS A 120 0.11 -11.24 -5.47
CA HIS A 120 -1.00 -11.91 -4.79
C HIS A 120 -0.62 -13.35 -4.49
N SER A 121 -1.09 -13.85 -3.36
CA SER A 121 -1.18 -15.28 -3.07
C SER A 121 -2.67 -15.65 -3.05
N ASP A 122 -3.07 -16.85 -3.29
CA ASP A 122 -4.46 -17.32 -3.17
C ASP A 122 -5.43 -17.00 -4.32
N ALA A 123 -4.91 -16.66 -5.48
CA ALA A 123 -5.77 -16.35 -6.65
C ALA A 123 -6.56 -17.56 -7.19
N GLY A 124 -6.30 -18.74 -6.70
CA GLY A 124 -7.04 -19.95 -7.04
C GLY A 124 -6.44 -21.20 -6.40
N CYS A 125 -7.26 -22.24 -6.35
CA CYS A 125 -6.83 -23.57 -5.95
C CYS A 125 -7.46 -24.60 -6.88
N SER A 126 -6.80 -25.76 -7.06
CA SER A 126 -7.40 -26.91 -7.70
C SER A 126 -8.50 -27.49 -6.79
N LYS A 127 -9.37 -28.34 -7.36
CA LYS A 127 -10.39 -29.03 -6.59
C LYS A 127 -9.80 -29.93 -5.49
N ASP A 128 -8.55 -30.34 -5.65
CA ASP A 128 -7.84 -31.23 -4.75
C ASP A 128 -6.81 -30.50 -3.86
N ASN A 129 -6.90 -29.16 -3.76
CA ASN A 129 -5.94 -28.29 -3.05
C ASN A 129 -4.48 -28.42 -3.56
N GLU A 130 -4.30 -28.85 -4.77
CA GLU A 130 -2.97 -28.88 -5.36
C GLU A 130 -2.50 -27.48 -5.76
N ILE A 131 -1.19 -27.27 -5.75
CA ILE A 131 -0.57 -26.04 -6.23
C ILE A 131 -0.77 -25.93 -7.74
N ILE A 132 -1.43 -24.86 -8.20
CA ILE A 132 -1.67 -24.60 -9.61
C ILE A 132 -0.42 -24.01 -10.28
N GLY A 133 0.41 -23.31 -9.53
CA GLY A 133 1.58 -22.60 -10.02
C GLY A 133 1.41 -21.07 -9.98
N SER A 134 2.32 -20.38 -10.64
CA SER A 134 2.33 -18.91 -10.71
C SER A 134 1.62 -18.44 -11.97
N LEU A 135 0.85 -17.34 -11.86
CA LEU A 135 0.13 -16.73 -12.97
C LEU A 135 0.51 -15.24 -13.08
N GLY A 136 1.04 -14.87 -14.23
CA GLY A 136 1.27 -13.46 -14.57
C GLY A 136 0.08 -12.89 -15.34
N ILE A 137 -0.50 -11.80 -14.84
CA ILE A 137 -1.63 -11.11 -15.49
C ILE A 137 -1.13 -9.73 -15.96
N TYR A 138 -1.34 -9.44 -17.22
CA TYR A 138 -0.99 -8.16 -17.82
C TYR A 138 -2.00 -7.78 -18.89
N THR A 139 -1.98 -6.52 -19.34
CA THR A 139 -2.78 -6.09 -20.49
C THR A 139 -1.91 -5.34 -21.49
N THR A 140 -2.13 -5.62 -22.78
CA THR A 140 -1.40 -5.01 -23.89
C THR A 140 -2.26 -4.05 -24.72
N ASP A 141 -3.56 -4.07 -24.57
CA ASP A 141 -4.52 -3.30 -25.40
C ASP A 141 -5.09 -2.07 -24.70
N PHE A 142 -4.96 -1.98 -23.38
CA PHE A 142 -5.40 -0.82 -22.63
C PHE A 142 -4.67 0.46 -23.08
N ASN A 143 -5.36 1.61 -23.07
CA ASN A 143 -4.86 2.90 -23.53
C ASN A 143 -4.28 2.84 -24.96
N ASN A 144 -5.02 2.21 -25.89
CA ASN A 144 -4.58 1.99 -27.28
C ASN A 144 -3.20 1.29 -27.39
N GLY A 145 -2.92 0.39 -26.47
CA GLY A 145 -1.69 -0.37 -26.43
C GLY A 145 -0.44 0.42 -25.99
N LYS A 146 -0.62 1.58 -25.35
CA LYS A 146 0.48 2.44 -24.94
C LYS A 146 0.55 2.64 -23.43
N LEU A 147 1.77 2.78 -22.91
CA LEU A 147 2.07 3.35 -21.61
C LEU A 147 1.95 4.89 -21.67
N ASN A 148 1.99 5.56 -20.52
CA ASN A 148 1.94 7.03 -20.47
C ASN A 148 3.13 7.70 -21.18
N SER A 149 4.28 7.04 -21.24
CA SER A 149 5.47 7.47 -21.98
C SER A 149 5.31 7.41 -23.51
N GLY A 150 4.25 6.76 -24.01
CA GLY A 150 4.08 6.45 -25.45
C GLY A 150 4.69 5.12 -25.89
N MET A 151 5.40 4.41 -25.01
CA MET A 151 5.93 3.07 -25.28
C MET A 151 4.79 2.05 -25.44
N ASP A 152 5.04 1.01 -26.21
CA ASP A 152 4.10 -0.10 -26.34
C ASP A 152 3.97 -0.89 -25.04
N ARG A 153 2.74 -1.31 -24.70
CA ARG A 153 2.45 -2.10 -23.51
C ARG A 153 3.04 -3.51 -23.52
N TYR A 154 3.72 -3.89 -24.57
CA TYR A 154 4.50 -5.15 -24.58
C TYR A 154 5.52 -5.21 -23.44
N ALA A 155 5.99 -4.07 -22.94
CA ALA A 155 6.82 -4.02 -21.75
C ALA A 155 6.13 -4.64 -20.52
N SER A 156 4.80 -4.56 -20.40
CA SER A 156 4.03 -5.22 -19.33
C SER A 156 4.06 -6.75 -19.48
N ARG A 157 3.95 -7.25 -20.71
CA ARG A 157 4.10 -8.68 -21.00
C ARG A 157 5.51 -9.16 -20.67
N ASP A 158 6.51 -8.43 -21.14
CA ASP A 158 7.90 -8.80 -20.96
C ASP A 158 8.29 -8.80 -19.48
N LEU A 159 7.76 -7.85 -18.68
CA LEU A 159 7.93 -7.86 -17.23
C LEU A 159 7.31 -9.11 -16.60
N ALA A 160 6.09 -9.46 -16.98
CA ALA A 160 5.42 -10.65 -16.45
C ALA A 160 6.18 -11.95 -16.81
N ASP A 161 6.67 -12.05 -18.03
CA ASP A 161 7.45 -13.20 -18.51
C ASP A 161 8.80 -13.34 -17.75
N ILE A 162 9.52 -12.23 -17.58
CA ILE A 162 10.76 -12.20 -16.81
C ILE A 162 10.51 -12.65 -15.37
N LEU A 163 9.47 -12.12 -14.72
CA LEU A 163 9.16 -12.47 -13.34
C LEU A 163 8.82 -13.96 -13.21
N LEU A 164 7.95 -14.48 -14.09
CA LEU A 164 7.56 -15.90 -14.05
C LEU A 164 8.73 -16.84 -14.36
N THR A 165 9.70 -16.39 -15.14
CA THR A 165 10.90 -17.19 -15.46
C THR A 165 11.89 -17.27 -14.29
N GLN A 166 11.83 -16.33 -13.35
CA GLN A 166 12.72 -16.27 -12.19
C GLN A 166 12.13 -16.90 -10.91
N ILE A 167 10.87 -17.27 -10.93
CA ILE A 167 10.18 -17.95 -9.80
C ILE A 167 10.21 -19.46 -10.00
#